data_ff166d57d13232b12f96099df22dfca8
#
_entry.id   ff166d57d13232b12f96099df22dfca8
#
_cell.length_a   1.000
_cell.length_b   1.000
_cell.length_c   1.000
_cell.angle_alpha   90.00
_cell.angle_beta   90.00
_cell.angle_gamma   90.00
#
_symmetry.space_group_name_H-M   'P 1'
#
loop_
_entity.id
_entity.type
_entity.pdbx_description
1 polymer ?
#
loop_
_entity_poly.entity_id
_entity_poly.type
_entity_poly.pdbx_seq_one_letter_code
_entity_poly.pdbx_strand_id
1 'polypeptide(L)'
;DTILLNPTKKLLDKEWFTSQYGSPPIELSTPLILERVIDSIDLNKFQMGTFEDNFYLSLDFKDVVQNENSVNLDLIKNGLINEFQVLGSKNILVKDDQFTVKSGDTALRLYGSLDIEFNNDLYRSNFTSIILPYDKKTIKLIIVYRDEDRYANDIESRILESFDIIKEL
;
A
#
# COMPACT_ATOMS: atom_id res chain seq x y z
N ASP A 1 2.93 -2.42 -31.01
CA ASP A 1 3.16 -3.59 -30.19
C ASP A 1 2.87 -3.35 -28.74
N THR A 2 1.72 -3.85 -28.32
CA THR A 2 1.22 -3.69 -26.94
C THR A 2 2.14 -4.33 -25.90
N ILE A 3 2.94 -5.34 -26.27
CA ILE A 3 3.87 -6.04 -25.39
C ILE A 3 5.01 -5.11 -24.93
N LEU A 4 5.47 -4.24 -25.82
CA LEU A 4 6.57 -3.30 -25.52
C LEU A 4 6.10 -2.12 -24.64
N LEU A 5 4.79 -1.92 -24.52
CA LEU A 5 4.21 -0.80 -23.83
C LEU A 5 3.61 -1.17 -22.44
N ASN A 6 3.77 -2.43 -22.01
CA ASN A 6 3.24 -2.83 -20.70
C ASN A 6 4.19 -2.36 -19.57
N PRO A 7 3.85 -1.27 -18.85
CA PRO A 7 4.74 -0.72 -17.83
C PRO A 7 4.91 -1.64 -16.62
N THR A 8 3.90 -2.45 -16.29
CA THR A 8 3.97 -3.36 -15.14
C THR A 8 4.89 -4.54 -15.41
N LYS A 9 4.90 -5.07 -16.64
CA LYS A 9 5.87 -6.10 -17.00
C LYS A 9 7.30 -5.59 -16.88
N LYS A 10 7.55 -4.37 -17.31
CA LYS A 10 8.88 -3.73 -17.18
C LYS A 10 9.29 -3.58 -15.72
N LEU A 11 8.35 -3.19 -14.85
CA LEU A 11 8.61 -3.07 -13.42
C LEU A 11 8.92 -4.44 -12.79
N LEU A 12 8.22 -5.48 -13.21
CA LEU A 12 8.45 -6.82 -12.67
C LEU A 12 9.82 -7.38 -13.09
N ASP A 13 10.20 -7.19 -14.34
CA ASP A 13 11.38 -7.79 -14.93
C ASP A 13 12.70 -7.05 -14.65
N LYS A 14 12.63 -5.80 -14.22
CA LYS A 14 13.83 -5.01 -13.91
C LYS A 14 14.49 -5.46 -12.61
N GLU A 15 15.69 -4.97 -12.34
CA GLU A 15 16.35 -5.14 -11.05
C GLU A 15 15.60 -4.37 -9.97
N TRP A 16 15.36 -5.03 -8.84
CA TRP A 16 14.63 -4.46 -7.70
C TRP A 16 15.59 -3.93 -6.64
N PHE A 17 15.11 -2.98 -5.86
CA PHE A 17 15.84 -2.34 -4.78
C PHE A 17 15.27 -2.77 -3.44
N THR A 18 16.13 -3.22 -2.52
CA THR A 18 15.75 -3.45 -1.13
C THR A 18 16.22 -2.26 -0.32
N SER A 19 15.28 -1.53 0.26
CA SER A 19 15.56 -0.29 0.99
C SER A 19 14.76 -0.22 2.28
N GLN A 20 15.21 0.64 3.19
CA GLN A 20 14.55 0.89 4.46
C GLN A 20 13.95 2.30 4.45
N TYR A 21 12.75 2.43 4.99
CA TYR A 21 11.98 3.69 5.00
C TYR A 21 11.44 3.97 6.38
N GLY A 22 11.51 5.23 6.79
CA GLY A 22 10.84 5.73 7.97
C GLY A 22 11.46 5.35 9.30
N SER A 23 10.71 5.60 10.38
CA SER A 23 11.10 5.27 11.75
C SER A 23 9.87 4.76 12.52
N PRO A 24 9.84 3.49 12.94
CA PRO A 24 10.90 2.49 12.79
C PRO A 24 11.14 2.12 11.32
N PRO A 25 12.34 1.66 10.95
CA PRO A 25 12.61 1.32 9.56
C PRO A 25 11.76 0.16 9.06
N ILE A 26 11.08 0.37 7.95
CA ILE A 26 10.37 -0.68 7.21
C ILE A 26 11.22 -1.04 6.00
N GLU A 27 11.55 -2.31 5.88
CA GLU A 27 12.27 -2.84 4.73
C GLU A 27 11.30 -3.34 3.67
N LEU A 28 11.51 -2.91 2.44
CA LEU A 28 10.75 -3.35 1.28
C LEU A 28 11.66 -3.56 0.09
N SER A 29 11.39 -4.61 -0.69
CA SER A 29 11.91 -4.73 -2.05
C SER A 29 10.87 -4.23 -3.02
N THR A 30 11.26 -3.26 -3.84
CA THR A 30 10.37 -2.62 -4.81
C THR A 30 11.10 -2.43 -6.14
N PRO A 31 10.36 -2.39 -7.27
CA PRO A 31 10.98 -2.15 -8.57
C PRO A 31 11.55 -0.74 -8.73
N LEU A 32 11.02 0.23 -7.98
CA LEU A 32 11.51 1.60 -7.93
C LEU A 32 11.73 1.97 -6.47
N ILE A 33 12.74 2.79 -6.18
CA ILE A 33 12.93 3.35 -4.85
C ILE A 33 11.75 4.27 -4.56
N LEU A 34 11.14 4.13 -3.37
CA LEU A 34 10.01 4.97 -2.99
C LEU A 34 10.47 6.41 -2.81
N GLU A 35 9.66 7.34 -3.31
CA GLU A 35 9.90 8.75 -3.15
C GLU A 35 9.18 9.27 -1.91
N ARG A 36 9.88 10.09 -1.13
CA ARG A 36 9.27 10.76 0.00
C ARG A 36 8.33 11.84 -0.49
N VAL A 37 7.08 11.79 0.00
CA VAL A 37 6.11 12.83 -0.31
C VAL A 37 6.42 14.05 0.55
N ILE A 38 6.72 15.16 -0.09
CA ILE A 38 6.98 16.43 0.59
C ILE A 38 5.65 17.16 0.70
N ASP A 39 4.95 16.89 1.81
CA ASP A 39 3.72 17.57 2.14
C ASP A 39 3.90 18.18 3.54
N SER A 40 3.38 19.39 3.75
CA SER A 40 3.46 20.08 5.03
C SER A 40 2.73 19.34 6.16
N ILE A 41 1.83 18.41 5.83
CA ILE A 41 1.00 17.68 6.79
C ILE A 41 1.54 16.28 7.07
N ASP A 42 2.21 15.66 6.08
CA ASP A 42 2.56 14.23 6.16
C ASP A 42 4.02 14.00 5.78
N LEU A 43 4.91 14.29 6.74
CA LEU A 43 6.36 14.21 6.55
C LEU A 43 6.88 12.76 6.48
N ASN A 44 6.04 11.76 6.78
CA ASN A 44 6.44 10.37 6.91
C ASN A 44 5.70 9.47 5.92
N LYS A 45 5.50 9.96 4.70
CA LYS A 45 4.86 9.19 3.63
C LYS A 45 5.82 9.00 2.47
N PHE A 46 5.85 7.77 1.97
CA PHE A 46 6.67 7.36 0.82
C PHE A 46 5.76 6.74 -0.22
N GLN A 47 6.06 6.94 -1.51
CA GLN A 47 5.19 6.39 -2.54
C GLN A 47 5.96 6.00 -3.80
N MET A 48 5.32 5.13 -4.58
CA MET A 48 5.73 4.73 -5.91
C MET A 48 4.50 4.80 -6.82
N GLY A 49 4.60 5.54 -7.92
CA GLY A 49 3.49 5.79 -8.81
C GLY A 49 2.46 6.75 -8.23
N THR A 50 1.35 6.92 -8.94
CA THR A 50 0.19 7.69 -8.50
C THR A 50 -1.06 6.82 -8.51
N PHE A 51 -2.12 7.31 -7.87
CA PHE A 51 -3.36 6.55 -7.74
C PHE A 51 -3.99 6.21 -9.10
N GLU A 52 -3.78 7.02 -10.12
CA GLU A 52 -4.27 6.78 -11.48
C GLU A 52 -3.38 5.84 -12.29
N ASP A 53 -2.17 5.52 -11.82
CA ASP A 53 -1.27 4.61 -12.52
C ASP A 53 -1.76 3.17 -12.43
N ASN A 54 -1.21 2.31 -13.28
CA ASN A 54 -1.53 0.89 -13.27
C ASN A 54 -1.09 0.19 -11.98
N PHE A 55 -0.08 0.74 -11.31
CA PHE A 55 0.41 0.25 -10.03
C PHE A 55 0.76 1.43 -9.14
N TYR A 56 0.19 1.43 -7.94
CA TYR A 56 0.42 2.47 -6.94
C TYR A 56 0.75 1.82 -5.60
N LEU A 57 1.74 2.38 -4.91
CA LEU A 57 2.10 1.98 -3.56
C LEU A 57 2.31 3.21 -2.71
N SER A 58 1.76 3.21 -1.49
CA SER A 58 2.09 4.20 -0.47
C SER A 58 2.45 3.51 0.84
N LEU A 59 3.44 4.07 1.53
CA LEU A 59 3.86 3.64 2.85
C LEU A 59 3.83 4.86 3.77
N ASP A 60 3.05 4.79 4.83
CA ASP A 60 2.73 5.91 5.70
C ASP A 60 2.96 5.54 7.16
N PHE A 61 3.49 6.49 7.93
CA PHE A 61 3.77 6.34 9.36
C PHE A 61 3.01 7.42 10.10
N LYS A 62 1.99 7.03 10.88
CA LYS A 62 1.17 7.98 11.65
C LYS A 62 1.31 7.74 13.14
N ASP A 63 1.37 8.82 13.90
CA ASP A 63 1.30 8.74 15.35
C ASP A 63 -0.11 8.36 15.79
N VAL A 64 -0.19 7.45 16.78
CA VAL A 64 -1.46 7.04 17.35
C VAL A 64 -1.92 8.12 18.34
N VAL A 65 -3.16 8.55 18.21
CA VAL A 65 -3.76 9.47 19.17
C VAL A 65 -4.00 8.75 20.50
N GLN A 66 -3.57 9.35 21.61
CA GLN A 66 -3.45 8.73 22.94
C GLN A 66 -4.72 8.06 23.48
N ASN A 67 -5.89 8.33 22.94
CA ASN A 67 -7.17 7.85 23.48
C ASN A 67 -7.78 6.69 22.67
N GLU A 68 -7.11 6.20 21.65
CA GLU A 68 -7.57 5.05 20.85
C GLU A 68 -7.06 3.75 21.44
N ASN A 69 -7.65 3.34 22.56
CA ASN A 69 -7.27 2.11 23.26
C ASN A 69 -7.91 0.85 22.65
N SER A 70 -8.77 1.00 21.66
CA SER A 70 -9.42 -0.15 21.03
C SER A 70 -9.30 -0.09 19.52
N VAL A 71 -8.78 -1.16 18.95
CA VAL A 71 -8.79 -1.37 17.50
C VAL A 71 -10.24 -1.70 17.12
N ASN A 72 -10.97 -0.70 16.64
CA ASN A 72 -12.28 -0.91 16.06
C ASN A 72 -12.12 -1.17 14.56
N LEU A 73 -12.33 -2.43 14.16
CA LEU A 73 -12.17 -2.85 12.77
C LEU A 73 -13.08 -2.07 11.81
N ASP A 74 -14.31 -1.78 12.22
CA ASP A 74 -15.25 -1.03 11.39
C ASP A 74 -14.78 0.41 11.16
N LEU A 75 -14.20 1.06 12.17
CA LEU A 75 -13.63 2.39 12.03
C LEU A 75 -12.42 2.38 11.09
N ILE A 76 -11.58 1.38 11.17
CA ILE A 76 -10.40 1.25 10.31
C ILE A 76 -10.86 1.05 8.85
N LYS A 77 -11.82 0.16 8.62
CA LYS A 77 -12.39 -0.07 7.28
C LYS A 77 -13.02 1.20 6.72
N ASN A 78 -13.84 1.90 7.52
CA ASN A 78 -14.50 3.13 7.10
C ASN A 78 -13.49 4.24 6.82
N GLY A 79 -12.40 4.32 7.59
CA GLY A 79 -11.31 5.25 7.35
C GLY A 79 -10.64 5.02 6.01
N LEU A 80 -10.37 3.76 5.65
CA LEU A 80 -9.79 3.41 4.36
C LEU A 80 -10.75 3.71 3.21
N ILE A 81 -12.04 3.40 3.37
CA ILE A 81 -13.07 3.71 2.37
C ILE A 81 -13.13 5.22 2.13
N ASN A 82 -13.13 6.02 3.19
CA ASN A 82 -13.14 7.48 3.08
C ASN A 82 -11.89 8.00 2.35
N GLU A 83 -10.74 7.44 2.64
CA GLU A 83 -9.47 7.80 1.98
C GLU A 83 -9.56 7.54 0.47
N PHE A 84 -10.07 6.38 0.07
CA PHE A 84 -10.25 6.06 -1.34
C PHE A 84 -11.32 6.92 -2.01
N GLN A 85 -12.40 7.25 -1.31
CA GLN A 85 -13.44 8.15 -1.84
C GLN A 85 -12.90 9.55 -2.10
N VAL A 86 -12.06 10.07 -1.22
CA VAL A 86 -11.38 11.36 -1.40
C VAL A 86 -10.50 11.33 -2.66
N LEU A 87 -9.91 10.19 -2.97
CA LEU A 87 -9.11 10.00 -4.19
C LEU A 87 -9.96 9.75 -5.45
N GLY A 88 -11.28 9.75 -5.33
CA GLY A 88 -12.21 9.60 -6.46
C GLY A 88 -12.67 8.18 -6.74
N SER A 89 -12.43 7.25 -5.83
CA SER A 89 -12.85 5.86 -6.01
C SER A 89 -14.33 5.64 -5.71
N LYS A 90 -14.90 4.65 -6.36
CA LYS A 90 -16.29 4.22 -6.21
C LYS A 90 -16.36 2.70 -6.07
N ASN A 91 -17.52 2.21 -5.61
CA ASN A 91 -17.83 0.77 -5.53
C ASN A 91 -16.75 0.00 -4.77
N ILE A 92 -16.42 0.49 -3.58
CA ILE A 92 -15.35 -0.04 -2.75
C ILE A 92 -15.87 -1.23 -1.94
N LEU A 93 -15.24 -2.38 -2.09
CA LEU A 93 -15.51 -3.59 -1.32
C LEU A 93 -14.28 -3.92 -0.49
N VAL A 94 -14.45 -4.05 0.82
CA VAL A 94 -13.35 -4.29 1.76
C VAL A 94 -13.59 -5.58 2.52
N LYS A 95 -12.60 -6.45 2.52
CA LYS A 95 -12.50 -7.66 3.34
C LYS A 95 -11.30 -7.53 4.28
N ASP A 96 -11.24 -8.38 5.28
CA ASP A 96 -10.14 -8.37 6.24
C ASP A 96 -9.62 -9.77 6.53
N ASP A 97 -8.34 -9.86 6.84
CA ASP A 97 -7.69 -11.03 7.39
C ASP A 97 -6.40 -10.60 8.11
N GLN A 98 -5.55 -11.55 8.42
CA GLN A 98 -4.27 -11.29 9.07
C GLN A 98 -3.12 -11.48 8.08
N PHE A 99 -2.08 -10.69 8.28
CA PHE A 99 -0.84 -10.76 7.51
C PHE A 99 0.33 -10.90 8.47
N THR A 100 1.21 -11.85 8.20
CA THR A 100 2.43 -12.03 8.98
C THR A 100 3.60 -11.44 8.21
N VAL A 101 4.26 -10.44 8.80
CA VAL A 101 5.46 -9.86 8.21
C VAL A 101 6.62 -10.86 8.29
N LYS A 102 7.66 -10.63 7.50
CA LYS A 102 8.78 -11.54 7.35
C LYS A 102 9.41 -11.94 8.70
N SER A 103 9.51 -11.01 9.65
CA SER A 103 10.07 -11.26 10.99
C SER A 103 9.12 -11.96 11.97
N GLY A 104 7.85 -12.14 11.60
CA GLY A 104 6.86 -12.88 12.37
C GLY A 104 5.78 -12.05 13.06
N ASP A 105 5.88 -10.74 13.07
CA ASP A 105 4.81 -9.88 13.62
C ASP A 105 3.54 -10.01 12.80
N THR A 106 2.39 -9.94 13.49
CA THR A 106 1.09 -10.02 12.84
C THR A 106 0.52 -8.63 12.63
N ALA A 107 0.06 -8.38 11.40
CA ALA A 107 -0.59 -7.15 10.99
C ALA A 107 -2.03 -7.42 10.55
N LEU A 108 -2.85 -6.38 10.52
CA LEU A 108 -4.16 -6.43 9.90
C LEU A 108 -4.00 -6.22 8.39
N ARG A 109 -4.63 -7.08 7.60
CA ARG A 109 -4.74 -6.87 6.16
C ARG A 109 -6.18 -6.53 5.79
N LEU A 110 -6.36 -5.39 5.13
CA LEU A 110 -7.59 -5.06 4.45
C LEU A 110 -7.34 -5.22 2.95
N TYR A 111 -8.27 -5.85 2.26
CA TYR A 111 -8.11 -6.09 0.83
C TYR A 111 -9.46 -6.12 0.15
N GLY A 112 -9.46 -5.93 -1.13
CA GLY A 112 -10.70 -5.96 -1.91
C GLY A 112 -10.54 -5.28 -3.25
N SER A 113 -11.59 -4.60 -3.66
CA SER A 113 -11.67 -4.01 -4.98
C SER A 113 -12.36 -2.65 -4.94
N LEU A 114 -12.07 -1.85 -5.94
CA LEU A 114 -12.67 -0.54 -6.11
C LEU A 114 -12.62 -0.14 -7.60
N ASP A 115 -13.41 0.88 -7.96
CA ASP A 115 -13.34 1.48 -9.29
C ASP A 115 -12.62 2.82 -9.20
N ILE A 116 -11.65 3.03 -10.08
CA ILE A 116 -10.94 4.30 -10.22
C ILE A 116 -11.45 4.98 -11.49
N GLU A 117 -11.92 6.23 -11.35
CA GLU A 117 -12.33 7.04 -12.49
C GLU A 117 -11.14 7.82 -13.02
N PHE A 118 -10.86 7.66 -14.31
CA PHE A 118 -9.80 8.39 -14.99
C PHE A 118 -10.23 8.65 -16.44
N ASN A 119 -10.19 9.91 -16.87
CA ASN A 119 -10.63 10.33 -18.21
C ASN A 119 -12.04 9.84 -18.56
N ASN A 120 -12.98 9.95 -17.62
CA ASN A 120 -14.38 9.53 -17.73
C ASN A 120 -14.60 8.01 -17.87
N ASP A 121 -13.56 7.20 -17.75
CA ASP A 121 -13.66 5.74 -17.72
C ASP A 121 -13.48 5.22 -16.30
N LEU A 122 -14.16 4.12 -15.99
CA LEU A 122 -13.99 3.41 -14.73
C LEU A 122 -13.09 2.19 -14.92
N TYR A 123 -12.07 2.09 -14.08
CA TYR A 123 -11.12 0.99 -14.09
C TYR A 123 -11.25 0.17 -12.82
N ARG A 124 -11.66 -1.08 -12.98
CA ARG A 124 -11.72 -2.00 -11.83
C ARG A 124 -10.32 -2.29 -11.34
N SER A 125 -10.11 -2.11 -10.03
CA SER A 125 -8.81 -2.27 -9.41
C SER A 125 -8.90 -3.10 -8.14
N ASN A 126 -7.80 -3.74 -7.79
CA ASN A 126 -7.65 -4.45 -6.52
C ASN A 126 -6.77 -3.63 -5.60
N PHE A 127 -7.00 -3.78 -4.30
CA PHE A 127 -6.13 -3.15 -3.32
C PHE A 127 -5.80 -4.11 -2.18
N THR A 128 -4.67 -3.86 -1.54
CA THR A 128 -4.27 -4.44 -0.27
C THR A 128 -3.73 -3.34 0.61
N SER A 129 -4.18 -3.29 1.87
CA SER A 129 -3.63 -2.40 2.88
C SER A 129 -3.15 -3.23 4.06
N ILE A 130 -1.88 -3.09 4.42
CA ILE A 130 -1.29 -3.72 5.60
C ILE A 130 -1.19 -2.66 6.69
N ILE A 131 -1.78 -2.93 7.84
CA ILE A 131 -1.79 -2.02 8.98
C ILE A 131 -1.06 -2.69 10.14
N LEU A 132 0.10 -2.14 10.47
CA LEU A 132 0.99 -2.68 11.49
C LEU A 132 1.16 -1.65 12.60
N PRO A 133 0.54 -1.87 13.78
CA PRO A 133 0.84 -1.04 14.94
C PRO A 133 2.21 -1.40 15.50
N TYR A 134 3.00 -0.39 15.80
CA TYR A 134 4.31 -0.57 16.43
C TYR A 134 4.61 0.61 17.34
N ASP A 135 4.81 0.34 18.64
CA ASP A 135 5.01 1.36 19.66
C ASP A 135 3.86 2.38 19.62
N LYS A 136 4.13 3.65 19.42
CA LYS A 136 3.11 4.72 19.35
C LYS A 136 2.75 5.11 17.93
N LYS A 137 3.06 4.24 16.95
CA LYS A 137 2.82 4.52 15.53
C LYS A 137 1.95 3.47 14.89
N THR A 138 1.26 3.86 13.85
CA THR A 138 0.58 2.96 12.94
C THR A 138 1.28 3.06 11.59
N ILE A 139 1.80 1.94 11.11
CA ILE A 139 2.46 1.83 9.82
C ILE A 139 1.44 1.25 8.85
N LYS A 140 1.22 1.95 7.74
CA LYS A 140 0.21 1.56 6.75
C LYS A 140 0.82 1.50 5.36
N LEU A 141 0.78 0.31 4.79
CA LEU A 141 1.15 0.07 3.39
C LEU A 141 -0.15 -0.06 2.58
N ILE A 142 -0.25 0.65 1.47
CA ILE A 142 -1.36 0.51 0.52
C ILE A 142 -0.78 0.19 -0.84
N ILE A 143 -1.33 -0.84 -1.48
CA ILE A 143 -1.02 -1.22 -2.86
C ILE A 143 -2.32 -1.26 -3.63
N VAL A 144 -2.36 -0.58 -4.79
CA VAL A 144 -3.53 -0.56 -5.69
C VAL A 144 -3.06 -0.84 -7.11
N TYR A 145 -3.74 -1.73 -7.80
CA TYR A 145 -3.41 -2.07 -9.18
C TYR A 145 -4.64 -2.51 -9.96
N ARG A 146 -4.55 -2.45 -11.28
CA ARG A 146 -5.65 -2.84 -12.17
C ARG A 146 -5.95 -4.33 -12.04
N ASP A 147 -7.23 -4.68 -11.94
CA ASP A 147 -7.71 -6.05 -11.74
C ASP A 147 -7.25 -7.01 -12.86
N GLU A 148 -7.25 -6.54 -14.09
CA GLU A 148 -6.86 -7.32 -15.27
C GLU A 148 -5.34 -7.50 -15.44
N ASP A 149 -4.53 -6.83 -14.61
CA ASP A 149 -3.08 -6.83 -14.75
C ASP A 149 -2.43 -7.92 -13.90
N ARG A 150 -2.16 -9.06 -14.53
CA ARG A 150 -1.51 -10.20 -13.85
C ARG A 150 -0.09 -9.90 -13.40
N TYR A 151 0.64 -9.02 -14.11
CA TYR A 151 2.00 -8.66 -13.72
C TYR A 151 2.00 -7.83 -12.44
N ALA A 152 1.00 -6.96 -12.29
CA ALA A 152 0.84 -6.18 -11.07
C ALA A 152 0.56 -7.06 -9.85
N ASN A 153 -0.20 -8.13 -10.02
CA ASN A 153 -0.44 -9.11 -8.97
C ASN A 153 0.88 -9.77 -8.52
N ASP A 154 1.75 -10.11 -9.45
CA ASP A 154 3.06 -10.70 -9.13
C ASP A 154 3.97 -9.68 -8.43
N ILE A 155 3.90 -8.40 -8.83
CA ILE A 155 4.62 -7.31 -8.16
C ILE A 155 4.15 -7.20 -6.71
N GLU A 156 2.85 -7.16 -6.48
CA GLU A 156 2.27 -7.10 -5.13
C GLU A 156 2.79 -8.24 -4.25
N SER A 157 2.70 -9.46 -4.74
CA SER A 157 3.12 -10.65 -3.98
C SER A 157 4.59 -10.56 -3.58
N ARG A 158 5.45 -10.12 -4.48
CA ARG A 158 6.88 -9.99 -4.24
C ARG A 158 7.19 -8.89 -3.23
N ILE A 159 6.47 -7.76 -3.30
CA ILE A 159 6.60 -6.68 -2.31
C ILE A 159 6.19 -7.17 -0.93
N LEU A 160 5.02 -7.81 -0.82
CA LEU A 160 4.50 -8.29 0.47
C LEU A 160 5.40 -9.34 1.10
N GLU A 161 6.00 -10.22 0.33
CA GLU A 161 6.98 -11.21 0.84
C GLU A 161 8.22 -10.54 1.43
N SER A 162 8.58 -9.36 0.97
CA SER A 162 9.74 -8.61 1.44
C SER A 162 9.46 -7.70 2.63
N PHE A 163 8.18 -7.44 2.93
CA PHE A 163 7.78 -6.49 3.97
C PHE A 163 8.26 -6.94 5.34
N ASP A 164 9.06 -6.12 5.97
CA ASP A 164 9.58 -6.41 7.30
C ASP A 164 9.78 -5.13 8.10
N ILE A 165 9.69 -5.25 9.40
CA ILE A 165 10.02 -4.18 10.33
C ILE A 165 11.38 -4.48 10.96
N ILE A 166 12.29 -3.51 10.87
CA ILE A 166 13.63 -3.65 11.44
C ILE A 166 13.60 -3.09 12.86
N LYS A 167 13.65 -4.00 13.81
CA LYS A 167 13.64 -3.64 15.22
C LYS A 167 15.07 -3.40 15.70
N GLU A 168 15.26 -2.32 16.44
CA GLU A 168 16.53 -2.07 17.12
C GLU A 168 16.69 -3.07 18.26
N LEU A 169 17.88 -3.63 18.37
CA LEU A 169 18.22 -4.51 19.47
C LEU A 169 18.50 -3.72 20.77
#